data_fbe07c06364a60334b0376f4a3278c64
#
_entry.id   fbe07c06364a60334b0376f4a3278c64
#
_cell.length_a   1.000
_cell.length_b   1.000
_cell.length_c   1.000
_cell.angle_alpha   90.00
_cell.angle_beta   90.00
_cell.angle_gamma   90.00
#
_symmetry.space_group_name_H-M   'P 1'
#
loop_
_entity.id
_entity.type
_entity.pdbx_description
1 polymer ?
#
loop_
_entity_poly.entity_id
_entity_poly.type
_entity_poly.pdbx_seq_one_letter_code
_entity_poly.pdbx_strand_id
1 'polypeptide(L)'
;MAQACRILALDGHQDLTLGHVSARLPGTEIIYMKRKGRGLDEITPDDIIAIDLDGNLVEGEGEVHLEYPVHTEVYRRRPDVGAVIHTHSPYAPALGATDGKLELLTHDAVLFYRGLPRFEDTPELIV
;
A
#
# COMPACT_ATOMS: atom_id res chain seq x y z
N MET A 1 -10.56 7.74 -1.94
CA MET A 1 -9.88 6.42 -1.80
C MET A 1 -10.52 5.35 -2.67
N ALA A 2 -11.81 5.11 -2.65
CA ALA A 2 -12.43 4.08 -3.50
C ALA A 2 -12.07 4.22 -5.00
N GLN A 3 -12.02 5.44 -5.53
CA GLN A 3 -11.58 5.70 -6.90
C GLN A 3 -10.09 5.32 -7.12
N ALA A 4 -9.22 5.60 -6.16
CA ALA A 4 -7.81 5.23 -6.24
C ALA A 4 -7.64 3.70 -6.29
N CYS A 5 -8.39 2.96 -5.48
CA CYS A 5 -8.39 1.50 -5.54
C CYS A 5 -8.80 0.98 -6.93
N ARG A 6 -9.87 1.53 -7.51
CA ARG A 6 -10.33 1.13 -8.85
C ARG A 6 -9.33 1.48 -9.95
N ILE A 7 -8.67 2.63 -9.87
CA ILE A 7 -7.60 3.01 -10.82
C ILE A 7 -6.47 2.00 -10.76
N LEU A 8 -6.01 1.64 -9.57
CA LEU A 8 -4.97 0.63 -9.37
C LEU A 8 -5.39 -0.74 -9.92
N ALA A 9 -6.64 -1.15 -9.71
CA ALA A 9 -7.15 -2.41 -10.27
C ALA A 9 -7.13 -2.39 -11.81
N LEU A 10 -7.59 -1.29 -12.42
CA LEU A 10 -7.57 -1.12 -13.89
C LEU A 10 -6.15 -1.10 -14.46
N ASP A 11 -5.18 -0.62 -13.70
CA ASP A 11 -3.77 -0.57 -14.08
C ASP A 11 -3.01 -1.89 -13.78
N GLY A 12 -3.73 -2.95 -13.41
CA GLY A 12 -3.17 -4.29 -13.22
C GLY A 12 -2.47 -4.50 -11.88
N HIS A 13 -2.75 -3.67 -10.88
CA HIS A 13 -2.22 -3.81 -9.52
C HIS A 13 -3.10 -4.67 -8.60
N GLN A 14 -4.11 -5.33 -9.16
CA GLN A 14 -5.01 -6.19 -8.40
C GLN A 14 -4.39 -7.56 -8.16
N ASP A 15 -4.48 -8.03 -6.93
CA ASP A 15 -4.09 -9.37 -6.52
C ASP A 15 -5.11 -9.90 -5.50
N LEU A 16 -6.21 -10.48 -6.00
CA LEU A 16 -7.34 -10.96 -5.20
C LEU A 16 -7.83 -9.88 -4.21
N THR A 17 -7.75 -10.15 -2.91
CA THR A 17 -8.11 -9.21 -1.84
C THR A 17 -6.92 -8.45 -1.27
N LEU A 18 -5.72 -8.76 -1.77
CA LEU A 18 -4.47 -8.09 -1.39
C LEU A 18 -4.37 -6.70 -2.02
N GLY A 19 -3.32 -5.99 -1.65
CA GLY A 19 -3.16 -4.60 -2.05
C GLY A 19 -4.08 -3.67 -1.27
N HIS A 20 -3.53 -2.57 -0.79
CA HIS A 20 -4.27 -1.61 0.02
C HIS A 20 -3.73 -0.20 -0.15
N VAL A 21 -4.65 0.73 -0.04
CA VAL A 21 -4.39 2.18 -0.13
C VAL A 21 -4.81 2.80 1.19
N SER A 22 -4.01 3.73 1.67
CA SER A 22 -4.41 4.57 2.79
C SER A 22 -4.17 6.03 2.51
N ALA A 23 -4.88 6.88 3.23
CA ALA A 23 -4.66 8.32 3.24
C ALA A 23 -4.82 8.86 4.66
N ARG A 24 -3.90 9.71 5.07
CA ARG A 24 -3.97 10.40 6.35
C ARG A 24 -4.79 11.68 6.21
N LEU A 25 -5.72 11.89 7.14
CA LEU A 25 -6.44 13.15 7.23
C LEU A 25 -5.47 14.26 7.68
N PRO A 26 -5.33 15.35 6.91
CA PRO A 26 -4.38 16.42 7.24
C PRO A 26 -4.58 16.98 8.65
N GLY A 27 -3.48 17.12 9.39
CA GLY A 27 -3.50 17.66 10.75
C GLY A 27 -3.97 16.69 11.83
N THR A 28 -4.16 15.41 11.50
CA THR A 28 -4.58 14.37 12.46
C THR A 28 -3.71 13.12 12.36
N GLU A 29 -3.91 12.19 13.30
CA GLU A 29 -3.34 10.83 13.25
C GLU A 29 -4.34 9.80 12.70
N ILE A 30 -5.46 10.25 12.16
CA ILE A 30 -6.47 9.38 11.56
C ILE A 30 -6.07 8.98 10.14
N ILE A 31 -6.11 7.68 9.90
CA ILE A 31 -5.75 7.07 8.63
C ILE A 31 -6.98 6.38 8.07
N TYR A 32 -7.41 6.80 6.89
CA TYR A 32 -8.44 6.11 6.13
C TYR A 32 -7.79 5.04 5.25
N MET A 33 -8.33 3.82 5.27
CA MET A 33 -7.88 2.72 4.41
C MET A 33 -9.03 1.83 3.98
N LYS A 34 -8.82 1.04 2.94
CA LYS A 34 -9.78 -0.01 2.59
C LYS A 34 -9.82 -1.08 3.67
N ARG A 35 -11.01 -1.60 3.97
CA ARG A 35 -11.15 -2.75 4.87
C ARG A 35 -10.58 -4.02 4.25
N LYS A 36 -10.23 -4.99 5.08
CA LYS A 36 -9.81 -6.33 4.70
C LYS A 36 -10.91 -7.10 3.95
N GLY A 37 -10.52 -8.06 3.12
CA GLY A 37 -11.42 -9.03 2.49
C GLY A 37 -12.13 -8.55 1.22
N ARG A 38 -11.74 -7.37 0.68
CA ARG A 38 -12.23 -6.85 -0.59
C ARG A 38 -11.08 -6.63 -1.58
N GLY A 39 -11.30 -6.98 -2.84
CA GLY A 39 -10.39 -6.63 -3.95
C GLY A 39 -10.41 -5.14 -4.24
N LEU A 40 -9.36 -4.64 -4.89
CA LEU A 40 -9.26 -3.21 -5.22
C LEU A 40 -10.40 -2.73 -6.15
N ASP A 41 -10.90 -3.59 -7.02
CA ASP A 41 -12.01 -3.32 -7.95
C ASP A 41 -13.38 -3.29 -7.26
N GLU A 42 -13.51 -3.95 -6.11
CA GLU A 42 -14.77 -4.07 -5.37
C GLU A 42 -15.03 -2.89 -4.41
N ILE A 43 -14.00 -2.06 -4.15
CA ILE A 43 -14.07 -1.03 -3.11
C ILE A 43 -15.09 0.05 -3.44
N THR A 44 -16.01 0.26 -2.51
CA THR A 44 -16.97 1.37 -2.47
C THR A 44 -16.61 2.34 -1.33
N PRO A 45 -17.24 3.53 -1.24
CA PRO A 45 -17.05 4.41 -0.10
C PRO A 45 -17.35 3.76 1.27
N ASP A 46 -18.30 2.83 1.32
CA ASP A 46 -18.70 2.12 2.55
C ASP A 46 -17.65 1.07 3.00
N ASP A 47 -16.71 0.72 2.11
CA ASP A 47 -15.60 -0.19 2.42
C ASP A 47 -14.35 0.54 2.94
N ILE A 48 -14.44 1.86 3.16
CA ILE A 48 -13.37 2.66 3.73
C ILE A 48 -13.58 2.79 5.23
N ILE A 49 -12.58 2.37 5.97
CA ILE A 49 -12.54 2.46 7.44
C ILE A 49 -11.49 3.49 7.88
N ALA A 50 -11.65 4.03 9.07
CA ALA A 50 -10.63 4.86 9.70
C ALA A 50 -9.97 4.10 10.86
N ILE A 51 -8.65 4.18 10.94
CA ILE A 51 -7.85 3.61 12.01
C ILE A 51 -6.96 4.68 12.63
N ASP A 52 -6.51 4.44 13.85
CA ASP A 52 -5.41 5.18 14.46
C ASP A 52 -4.04 4.61 14.04
N LEU A 53 -2.96 5.22 14.52
CA LEU A 53 -1.60 4.75 14.24
C LEU A 53 -1.28 3.38 14.86
N ASP A 54 -2.03 2.94 15.85
CA ASP A 54 -1.85 1.63 16.48
C ASP A 54 -2.71 0.54 15.83
N GLY A 55 -3.45 0.89 14.75
CA GLY A 55 -4.29 -0.03 14.00
C GLY A 55 -5.67 -0.28 14.62
N ASN A 56 -6.06 0.48 15.64
CA ASN A 56 -7.39 0.37 16.19
C ASN A 56 -8.42 0.99 15.25
N LEU A 57 -9.54 0.31 15.04
CA LEU A 57 -10.66 0.82 14.27
C LEU A 57 -11.30 2.01 15.00
N VAL A 58 -11.34 3.17 14.34
CA VAL A 58 -11.91 4.43 14.86
C VAL A 58 -13.29 4.69 14.27
N GLU A 59 -13.47 4.42 12.97
CA GLU A 59 -14.70 4.68 12.24
C GLU A 59 -14.90 3.66 11.13
N GLY A 60 -16.16 3.38 10.80
CA GLY A 60 -16.54 2.43 9.74
C GLY A 60 -16.79 1.02 10.28
N GLU A 61 -17.07 0.10 9.36
CA GLU A 61 -17.38 -1.30 9.67
C GLU A 61 -16.46 -2.25 8.88
N GLY A 62 -15.95 -3.28 9.56
CA GLY A 62 -15.13 -4.32 8.95
C GLY A 62 -13.82 -4.56 9.69
N GLU A 63 -13.02 -5.45 9.13
CA GLU A 63 -11.72 -5.79 9.70
C GLU A 63 -10.63 -4.88 9.13
N VAL A 64 -9.70 -4.50 9.99
CA VAL A 64 -8.45 -3.82 9.61
C VAL A 64 -7.55 -4.82 8.88
N HIS A 65 -6.86 -4.37 7.83
CA HIS A 65 -5.91 -5.20 7.10
C HIS A 65 -4.74 -5.58 8.01
N LEU A 66 -4.29 -6.83 7.97
CA LEU A 66 -3.19 -7.30 8.85
C LEU A 66 -1.89 -6.52 8.63
N GLU A 67 -1.65 -6.09 7.40
CA GLU A 67 -0.46 -5.31 7.03
C GLU A 67 -0.63 -3.80 7.24
N TYR A 68 -1.56 -3.37 8.11
CA TYR A 68 -1.68 -1.94 8.44
C TYR A 68 -0.34 -1.32 8.91
N PRO A 69 0.60 -2.06 9.55
CA PRO A 69 1.88 -1.50 9.97
C PRO A 69 2.71 -0.94 8.79
N VAL A 70 2.56 -1.50 7.59
CA VAL A 70 3.21 -0.95 6.37
C VAL A 70 2.83 0.53 6.17
N HIS A 71 1.61 0.91 6.52
CA HIS A 71 1.12 2.28 6.41
C HIS A 71 1.46 3.12 7.64
N THR A 72 1.13 2.62 8.83
CA THR A 72 1.26 3.39 10.06
C THR A 72 2.71 3.72 10.37
N GLU A 73 3.66 2.83 10.10
CA GLU A 73 5.09 3.10 10.29
C GLU A 73 5.63 4.16 9.32
N VAL A 74 5.12 4.21 8.09
CA VAL A 74 5.45 5.31 7.17
C VAL A 74 4.92 6.63 7.72
N TYR A 75 3.66 6.68 8.16
CA TYR A 75 3.07 7.90 8.71
C TYR A 75 3.72 8.37 10.00
N ARG A 76 4.18 7.46 10.86
CA ARG A 76 4.93 7.80 12.08
C ARG A 76 6.26 8.49 11.76
N ARG A 77 6.98 7.99 10.74
CA ARG A 77 8.32 8.47 10.39
C ARG A 77 8.31 9.63 9.40
N ARG A 78 7.24 9.80 8.65
CA ARG A 78 7.12 10.77 7.57
C ARG A 78 5.82 11.58 7.72
N PRO A 79 5.84 12.61 8.56
CA PRO A 79 4.66 13.47 8.76
C PRO A 79 4.24 14.24 7.50
N ASP A 80 5.11 14.35 6.52
CA ASP A 80 4.88 14.95 5.21
C ASP A 80 4.14 14.03 4.23
N VAL A 81 4.06 12.71 4.50
CA VAL A 81 3.36 11.75 3.64
C VAL A 81 1.87 11.78 3.91
N GLY A 82 1.08 12.05 2.86
CA GLY A 82 -0.39 12.09 2.92
C GLY A 82 -1.09 10.80 2.50
N ALA A 83 -0.41 9.93 1.71
CA ALA A 83 -0.98 8.66 1.26
C ALA A 83 0.11 7.59 1.14
N VAL A 84 -0.28 6.35 1.36
CA VAL A 84 0.58 5.16 1.19
C VAL A 84 -0.18 4.14 0.36
N ILE A 85 0.51 3.55 -0.61
CA ILE A 85 -0.04 2.52 -1.49
C ILE A 85 0.87 1.30 -1.40
N HIS A 86 0.29 0.15 -1.09
CA HIS A 86 0.93 -1.16 -1.15
C HIS A 86 0.20 -2.02 -2.18
N THR A 87 0.90 -2.53 -3.17
CA THR A 87 0.33 -3.39 -4.21
C THR A 87 1.33 -4.45 -4.66
N HIS A 88 0.81 -5.51 -5.26
CA HIS A 88 1.59 -6.61 -5.81
C HIS A 88 1.54 -6.57 -7.35
N SER A 89 2.09 -5.51 -7.95
CA SER A 89 2.15 -5.44 -9.42
C SER A 89 3.02 -6.60 -9.97
N PRO A 90 2.65 -7.23 -11.11
CA PRO A 90 3.29 -8.48 -11.55
C PRO A 90 4.80 -8.41 -11.70
N TYR A 91 5.32 -7.27 -12.12
CA TYR A 91 6.74 -7.11 -12.44
C TYR A 91 7.63 -6.83 -11.23
N ALA A 92 7.12 -6.12 -10.21
CA ALA A 92 7.91 -5.78 -9.03
C ALA A 92 8.26 -7.02 -8.18
N PRO A 93 7.29 -7.88 -7.80
CA PRO A 93 7.59 -9.15 -7.14
C PRO A 93 8.47 -10.08 -7.99
N ALA A 94 8.25 -10.13 -9.31
CA ALA A 94 9.08 -10.93 -10.21
C ALA A 94 10.54 -10.47 -10.21
N LEU A 95 10.80 -9.16 -10.27
CA LEU A 95 12.14 -8.62 -10.14
C LEU A 95 12.72 -8.90 -8.74
N GLY A 96 11.91 -8.76 -7.69
CA GLY A 96 12.29 -9.04 -6.30
C GLY A 96 12.71 -10.48 -6.06
N ALA A 97 12.11 -11.44 -6.79
CA ALA A 97 12.43 -12.87 -6.72
C ALA A 97 13.72 -13.26 -7.46
N THR A 98 14.44 -12.32 -8.03
CA THR A 98 15.67 -12.55 -8.79
C THR A 98 16.82 -11.70 -8.25
N ASP A 99 18.06 -12.06 -8.60
CA ASP A 99 19.25 -11.22 -8.36
C ASP A 99 19.40 -10.11 -9.42
N GLY A 100 18.44 -10.00 -10.35
CA GLY A 100 18.43 -9.01 -11.42
C GLY A 100 18.45 -7.59 -10.89
N LYS A 101 19.07 -6.68 -11.64
CA LYS A 101 19.07 -5.25 -11.36
C LYS A 101 18.09 -4.55 -12.31
N LEU A 102 17.49 -3.48 -11.83
CA LEU A 102 16.73 -2.61 -12.72
C LEU A 102 17.70 -1.83 -13.62
N GLU A 103 17.61 -2.07 -14.93
CA GLU A 103 18.36 -1.32 -15.93
C GLU A 103 17.59 -0.08 -16.37
N LEU A 104 18.28 1.04 -16.51
CA LEU A 104 17.65 2.33 -16.89
C LEU A 104 17.44 2.41 -18.41
N LEU A 105 16.67 1.50 -18.97
CA LEU A 105 16.44 1.40 -20.41
C LEU A 105 15.27 2.24 -20.92
N THR A 106 14.42 2.74 -20.00
CA THR A 106 13.25 3.56 -20.33
C THR A 106 13.25 4.85 -19.55
N HIS A 107 12.51 5.85 -20.03
CA HIS A 107 12.35 7.11 -19.33
C HIS A 107 11.75 6.92 -17.91
N ASP A 108 10.80 6.01 -17.76
CA ASP A 108 10.17 5.74 -16.46
C ASP A 108 11.16 5.14 -15.44
N ALA A 109 12.12 4.36 -15.92
CA ALA A 109 13.16 3.79 -15.06
C ALA A 109 14.09 4.85 -14.45
N VAL A 110 14.15 6.06 -15.00
CA VAL A 110 14.97 7.17 -14.48
C VAL A 110 14.57 7.57 -13.06
N LEU A 111 13.31 7.34 -12.65
CA LEU A 111 12.87 7.54 -11.26
C LEU A 111 13.70 6.71 -10.26
N PHE A 112 14.28 5.62 -10.71
CA PHE A 112 15.08 4.70 -9.92
C PHE A 112 16.60 4.82 -10.19
N TYR A 113 17.08 5.97 -10.70
CA TYR A 113 18.49 6.16 -11.08
C TYR A 113 19.49 5.90 -9.94
N ARG A 114 19.05 5.99 -8.70
CA ARG A 114 19.85 5.66 -7.49
C ARG A 114 19.83 4.17 -7.15
N GLY A 115 19.17 3.34 -7.96
CA GLY A 115 18.94 1.93 -7.72
C GLY A 115 17.73 1.68 -6.83
N LEU A 116 17.35 0.41 -6.73
CA LEU A 116 16.31 -0.07 -5.82
C LEU A 116 17.00 -0.64 -4.58
N PRO A 117 16.69 -0.14 -3.38
CA PRO A 117 17.19 -0.78 -2.17
C PRO A 117 16.60 -2.20 -2.08
N ARG A 118 17.43 -3.16 -1.71
CA ARG A 118 17.01 -4.52 -1.41
C ARG A 118 17.19 -4.76 0.08
N PHE A 119 16.16 -5.29 0.70
CA PHE A 119 16.25 -5.83 2.04
C PHE A 119 16.85 -7.24 1.95
N GLU A 120 17.82 -7.54 2.81
CA GLU A 120 18.20 -8.92 3.05
C GLU A 120 17.03 -9.62 3.74
N ASP A 121 16.84 -10.85 3.36
CA ASP A 121 15.68 -11.67 3.60
C ASP A 121 15.23 -11.70 5.07
N THR A 122 13.95 -11.48 5.28
CA THR A 122 13.28 -11.82 6.55
C THR A 122 12.15 -12.79 6.25
N PRO A 123 12.08 -13.95 6.93
CA PRO A 123 10.96 -14.87 6.79
C PRO A 123 9.72 -14.38 7.53
N GLU A 124 9.80 -13.26 8.21
CA GLU A 124 8.71 -12.70 9.00
C GLU A 124 7.79 -11.88 8.09
N LEU A 125 6.49 -12.17 8.16
CA LEU A 125 5.47 -11.28 7.62
C LEU A 125 5.52 -9.93 8.35
N ILE A 126 5.29 -8.85 7.62
CA ILE A 126 5.10 -7.52 8.22
C ILE A 126 3.72 -7.53 8.90
N VAL A 127 3.71 -7.76 10.19
CA VAL A 127 2.51 -7.76 11.05
C VAL A 127 2.71 -6.83 12.23
#